data_3ad8ba97a92e83ae9df26240d6f0bee4
#
_entry.id   3ad8ba97a92e83ae9df26240d6f0bee4
#
_cell.length_a   1.000
_cell.length_b   1.000
_cell.length_c   1.000
_cell.angle_alpha   90.00
_cell.angle_beta   90.00
_cell.angle_gamma   90.00
#
_symmetry.space_group_name_H-M   'P 1'
#
loop_
_entity.id
_entity.type
_entity.pdbx_description
1 polymer ?
#
loop_
_entity_poly.entity_id
_entity_poly.type
_entity_poly.pdbx_seq_one_letter_code
_entity_poly.pdbx_strand_id
1 'polypeptide(L)'
;MNTMLFFCFSSKDRHSIVESILFHLTNYGLPVWYDRHKMLLGDERDNKNFDEGVKACNYSIIILSANTIASECANEEIDLIYQRYKQHKMYVFPIFFNIKASQLPEKYCWMKRLVYKELTVANDSRSACNHIICKVTLDELQKYKIKTINEYLKLYKNNKAFSYLTELIDSYCKISDENHNAQIALLYAGCLYIKEKYNCCLEIPEFYYKGIKRLFEETRLNLPIDLRETLIFERLFLLLFNAAIFGYTI
;
A
#
# COMPACT_ATOMS: atom_id res chain seq x y z
N MET A 1 -0.25 1.28 15.62
CA MET A 1 0.96 0.69 15.01
C MET A 1 1.34 1.57 13.82
N ASN A 2 2.56 2.02 13.73
CA ASN A 2 2.95 2.99 12.69
C ASN A 2 3.14 2.25 11.36
N THR A 3 2.29 2.52 10.36
CA THR A 3 2.29 1.87 9.01
C THR A 3 3.42 2.40 8.13
N MET A 4 4.57 2.73 8.71
CA MET A 4 5.68 3.32 7.98
C MET A 4 6.50 2.25 7.25
N LEU A 5 6.88 2.53 6.00
CA LEU A 5 7.71 1.67 5.17
C LEU A 5 9.15 2.19 5.17
N PHE A 6 10.10 1.31 5.41
CA PHE A 6 11.52 1.60 5.28
C PHE A 6 12.00 1.27 3.86
N PHE A 7 12.81 2.16 3.28
CA PHE A 7 13.39 1.96 1.95
C PHE A 7 14.88 1.61 2.07
N CYS A 8 15.24 0.38 1.72
CA CYS A 8 16.63 -0.09 1.65
C CYS A 8 17.10 -0.18 0.20
N PHE A 9 18.15 0.56 -0.15
CA PHE A 9 18.67 0.65 -1.51
C PHE A 9 20.10 1.21 -1.56
N SER A 10 20.78 1.10 -2.69
CA SER A 10 22.00 1.86 -2.95
C SER A 10 21.69 3.26 -3.48
N SER A 11 22.37 4.27 -2.97
CA SER A 11 22.24 5.66 -3.46
C SER A 11 22.46 5.79 -4.97
N LYS A 12 23.19 4.86 -5.59
CA LYS A 12 23.41 4.81 -7.05
C LYS A 12 22.14 4.47 -7.83
N ASP A 13 21.17 3.81 -7.21
CA ASP A 13 19.89 3.42 -7.84
C ASP A 13 18.79 4.47 -7.62
N ARG A 14 19.07 5.54 -6.89
CA ARG A 14 18.11 6.57 -6.47
C ARG A 14 17.27 7.10 -7.62
N HIS A 15 17.91 7.65 -8.63
CA HIS A 15 17.21 8.27 -9.76
C HIS A 15 16.71 7.27 -10.79
N SER A 16 17.27 6.06 -10.83
CA SER A 16 16.89 5.05 -11.83
C SER A 16 15.60 4.31 -11.48
N ILE A 17 15.30 4.10 -10.17
CA ILE A 17 14.12 3.35 -9.76
C ILE A 17 13.49 3.85 -8.46
N VAL A 18 14.29 4.24 -7.45
CA VAL A 18 13.81 4.48 -6.09
C VAL A 18 12.84 5.65 -6.04
N GLU A 19 13.17 6.79 -6.67
CA GLU A 19 12.32 7.98 -6.67
C GLU A 19 11.00 7.75 -7.39
N SER A 20 10.97 6.91 -8.43
CA SER A 20 9.72 6.52 -9.09
C SER A 20 8.79 5.74 -8.15
N ILE A 21 9.33 4.76 -7.43
CA ILE A 21 8.57 3.99 -6.44
C ILE A 21 8.12 4.89 -5.30
N LEU A 22 9.02 5.72 -4.76
CA LEU A 22 8.69 6.67 -3.71
C LEU A 22 7.53 7.60 -4.11
N PHE A 23 7.61 8.16 -5.32
CA PHE A 23 6.56 9.03 -5.87
C PHE A 23 5.20 8.32 -5.90
N HIS A 24 5.13 7.08 -6.40
CA HIS A 24 3.87 6.34 -6.44
C HIS A 24 3.34 6.06 -5.03
N LEU A 25 4.15 5.56 -4.11
CA LEU A 25 3.71 5.25 -2.75
C LEU A 25 3.23 6.47 -1.98
N THR A 26 3.95 7.60 -2.10
CA THR A 26 3.58 8.85 -1.42
C THR A 26 2.34 9.50 -2.01
N ASN A 27 2.10 9.35 -3.31
CA ASN A 27 0.85 9.80 -3.95
C ASN A 27 -0.38 9.05 -3.43
N TYR A 28 -0.23 7.77 -3.06
CA TYR A 28 -1.27 7.03 -2.35
C TYR A 28 -1.31 7.34 -0.84
N GLY A 29 -0.41 8.22 -0.36
CA GLY A 29 -0.36 8.67 1.01
C GLY A 29 0.33 7.71 1.98
N LEU A 30 0.98 6.65 1.50
CA LEU A 30 1.74 5.77 2.38
C LEU A 30 2.92 6.51 3.01
N PRO A 31 3.07 6.45 4.34
CA PRO A 31 4.22 7.04 5.00
C PRO A 31 5.47 6.21 4.74
N VAL A 32 6.47 6.83 4.13
CA VAL A 32 7.75 6.20 3.79
C VAL A 32 8.87 6.85 4.57
N TRP A 33 9.68 6.03 5.23
CA TRP A 33 10.97 6.46 5.76
C TRP A 33 11.99 6.43 4.63
N TYR A 34 12.44 7.61 4.23
CA TYR A 34 13.37 7.80 3.12
C TYR A 34 14.54 8.66 3.60
N ASP A 35 15.76 8.17 3.46
CA ASP A 35 16.97 8.74 4.02
C ASP A 35 17.13 10.23 3.70
N ARG A 36 16.97 10.63 2.44
CA ARG A 36 17.11 12.02 1.97
C ARG A 36 16.18 13.02 2.66
N HIS A 37 15.02 12.54 3.14
CA HIS A 37 14.05 13.39 3.84
C HIS A 37 14.24 13.39 5.36
N LYS A 38 14.98 12.43 5.88
CA LYS A 38 15.08 12.17 7.31
C LYS A 38 16.48 12.38 7.89
N MET A 39 17.51 12.35 7.03
CA MET A 39 18.90 12.47 7.45
C MET A 39 19.49 13.79 6.97
N LEU A 40 20.19 14.47 7.86
CA LEU A 40 20.91 15.71 7.57
C LEU A 40 22.42 15.50 7.72
N LEU A 41 23.19 16.41 7.13
CA LEU A 41 24.64 16.40 7.27
C LEU A 41 25.02 16.55 8.76
N GLY A 42 25.79 15.60 9.26
CA GLY A 42 26.20 15.55 10.67
C GLY A 42 25.36 14.61 11.55
N ASP A 43 24.27 14.07 11.05
CA ASP A 43 23.51 13.03 11.75
C ASP A 43 24.33 11.74 11.89
N GLU A 44 24.22 11.07 13.03
CA GLU A 44 24.75 9.72 13.20
C GLU A 44 23.88 8.73 12.42
N ARG A 45 24.46 8.16 11.35
CA ARG A 45 23.75 7.25 10.43
C ARG A 45 23.10 6.08 11.16
N ASP A 46 23.81 5.46 12.11
CA ASP A 46 23.33 4.26 12.78
C ASP A 46 22.07 4.54 13.62
N ASN A 47 22.06 5.63 14.36
CA ASN A 47 20.89 6.05 15.13
C ASN A 47 19.71 6.37 14.20
N LYS A 48 19.95 7.17 13.15
CA LYS A 48 18.88 7.60 12.24
C LYS A 48 18.37 6.45 11.39
N ASN A 49 19.26 5.71 10.73
CA ASN A 49 18.89 4.71 9.76
C ASN A 49 18.39 3.41 10.41
N PHE A 50 19.06 2.95 11.47
CA PHE A 50 18.70 1.70 12.11
C PHE A 50 17.61 1.87 13.17
N ASP A 51 17.74 2.85 14.06
CA ASP A 51 16.81 2.99 15.18
C ASP A 51 15.52 3.72 14.78
N GLU A 52 15.62 4.88 14.15
CA GLU A 52 14.44 5.61 13.69
C GLU A 52 13.87 5.07 12.36
N GLY A 53 14.72 4.46 11.51
CA GLY A 53 14.34 3.86 10.24
C GLY A 53 13.91 2.40 10.39
N VAL A 54 14.87 1.48 10.28
CA VAL A 54 14.57 0.03 10.21
C VAL A 54 13.80 -0.46 11.43
N LYS A 55 14.19 -0.07 12.67
CA LYS A 55 13.55 -0.57 13.89
C LYS A 55 12.13 -0.02 14.10
N ALA A 56 11.87 1.20 13.64
CA ALA A 56 10.56 1.84 13.80
C ALA A 56 9.53 1.41 12.75
N CYS A 57 9.97 0.85 11.62
CA CYS A 57 9.11 0.44 10.52
C CYS A 57 8.65 -1.02 10.64
N ASN A 58 7.41 -1.31 10.22
CA ASN A 58 6.88 -2.67 10.15
C ASN A 58 7.00 -3.29 8.76
N TYR A 59 7.28 -2.48 7.77
CA TYR A 59 7.46 -2.87 6.38
C TYR A 59 8.79 -2.38 5.85
N SER A 60 9.42 -3.17 4.99
CA SER A 60 10.62 -2.74 4.27
C SER A 60 10.49 -3.07 2.79
N ILE A 61 10.92 -2.12 1.96
CA ILE A 61 11.11 -2.33 0.53
C ILE A 61 12.62 -2.45 0.30
N ILE A 62 13.06 -3.57 -0.24
CA ILE A 62 14.46 -3.78 -0.59
C ILE A 62 14.60 -3.69 -2.12
N ILE A 63 15.29 -2.66 -2.60
CA ILE A 63 15.71 -2.59 -3.99
C ILE A 63 17.07 -3.29 -4.11
N LEU A 64 17.05 -4.53 -4.52
CA LEU A 64 18.26 -5.33 -4.69
C LEU A 64 18.75 -5.23 -6.13
N SER A 65 19.93 -4.65 -6.31
CA SER A 65 20.65 -4.47 -7.57
C SER A 65 22.11 -4.84 -7.40
N ALA A 66 22.90 -4.82 -8.48
CA ALA A 66 24.33 -4.95 -8.40
C ALA A 66 24.97 -3.83 -7.52
N ASN A 67 24.41 -2.60 -7.57
CA ASN A 67 24.84 -1.49 -6.73
C ASN A 67 24.53 -1.73 -5.25
N THR A 68 23.36 -2.27 -4.93
CA THR A 68 22.97 -2.59 -3.56
C THR A 68 23.83 -3.71 -2.98
N ILE A 69 24.12 -4.74 -3.77
CA ILE A 69 25.01 -5.84 -3.39
C ILE A 69 26.41 -5.34 -3.07
N ALA A 70 26.92 -4.35 -3.82
CA ALA A 70 28.22 -3.75 -3.60
C ALA A 70 28.27 -2.66 -2.51
N SER A 71 27.13 -2.27 -1.95
CA SER A 71 27.03 -1.22 -0.93
C SER A 71 27.11 -1.82 0.47
N GLU A 72 28.16 -1.52 1.21
CA GLU A 72 28.32 -1.95 2.61
C GLU A 72 27.16 -1.48 3.47
N CYS A 73 26.80 -0.20 3.39
CA CYS A 73 25.69 0.42 4.10
C CYS A 73 24.33 -0.28 3.85
N ALA A 74 24.00 -0.55 2.57
CA ALA A 74 22.76 -1.25 2.25
C ALA A 74 22.78 -2.72 2.73
N ASN A 75 23.95 -3.34 2.78
CA ASN A 75 24.10 -4.69 3.30
C ASN A 75 23.86 -4.77 4.81
N GLU A 76 24.33 -3.78 5.58
CA GLU A 76 24.04 -3.69 7.02
C GLU A 76 22.55 -3.54 7.29
N GLU A 77 21.85 -2.69 6.50
CA GLU A 77 20.40 -2.54 6.55
C GLU A 77 19.69 -3.86 6.23
N ILE A 78 20.10 -4.56 5.15
CA ILE A 78 19.50 -5.85 4.76
C ILE A 78 19.68 -6.89 5.86
N ASP A 79 20.84 -6.95 6.52
CA ASP A 79 21.10 -7.89 7.59
C ASP A 79 20.17 -7.63 8.80
N LEU A 80 19.95 -6.37 9.17
CA LEU A 80 19.03 -6.00 10.23
C LEU A 80 17.57 -6.28 9.84
N ILE A 81 17.18 -5.95 8.60
CA ILE A 81 15.85 -6.27 8.07
C ILE A 81 15.60 -7.78 8.11
N TYR A 82 16.59 -8.58 7.71
CA TYR A 82 16.48 -10.04 7.72
C TYR A 82 16.30 -10.60 9.15
N GLN A 83 17.03 -10.06 10.13
CA GLN A 83 16.84 -10.43 11.53
C GLN A 83 15.41 -10.15 12.00
N ARG A 84 14.87 -8.96 11.70
CA ARG A 84 13.51 -8.57 12.05
C ARG A 84 12.46 -9.39 11.32
N TYR A 85 12.70 -9.72 10.05
CA TYR A 85 11.86 -10.63 9.27
C TYR A 85 11.77 -12.02 9.92
N LYS A 86 12.91 -12.60 10.32
CA LYS A 86 12.93 -13.90 11.03
C LYS A 86 12.18 -13.88 12.37
N GLN A 87 12.14 -12.73 13.01
CA GLN A 87 11.40 -12.53 14.26
C GLN A 87 9.91 -12.19 14.04
N HIS A 88 9.41 -12.23 12.81
CA HIS A 88 8.05 -11.82 12.43
C HIS A 88 7.68 -10.37 12.84
N LYS A 89 8.70 -9.49 12.95
CA LYS A 89 8.53 -8.08 13.31
C LYS A 89 8.55 -7.13 12.11
N MET A 90 8.78 -7.66 10.91
CA MET A 90 8.87 -6.86 9.69
C MET A 90 8.39 -7.65 8.48
N TYR A 91 7.60 -7.02 7.66
CA TYR A 91 7.21 -7.51 6.35
C TYR A 91 8.17 -6.97 5.29
N VAL A 92 8.56 -7.79 4.31
CA VAL A 92 9.57 -7.40 3.31
C VAL A 92 9.00 -7.52 1.91
N PHE A 93 9.21 -6.47 1.10
CA PHE A 93 8.88 -6.40 -0.31
C PHE A 93 10.16 -6.39 -1.15
N PRO A 94 10.62 -7.55 -1.66
CA PRO A 94 11.81 -7.60 -2.49
C PRO A 94 11.50 -7.13 -3.91
N ILE A 95 12.33 -6.21 -4.41
CA ILE A 95 12.34 -5.75 -5.79
C ILE A 95 13.76 -5.94 -6.33
N PHE A 96 13.90 -6.81 -7.32
CA PHE A 96 15.19 -7.07 -7.98
C PHE A 96 15.30 -6.16 -9.21
N PHE A 97 16.20 -5.21 -9.14
CA PHE A 97 16.37 -4.21 -10.18
C PHE A 97 17.61 -4.50 -11.03
N ASN A 98 17.40 -4.75 -12.34
CA ASN A 98 18.43 -5.15 -13.30
C ASN A 98 19.23 -6.40 -12.87
N ILE A 99 18.64 -7.26 -12.07
CA ILE A 99 19.17 -8.57 -11.67
C ILE A 99 18.05 -9.59 -11.62
N LYS A 100 18.30 -10.82 -12.05
CA LYS A 100 17.33 -11.91 -11.98
C LYS A 100 17.45 -12.69 -10.68
N ALA A 101 16.36 -13.26 -10.19
CA ALA A 101 16.37 -14.10 -8.99
C ALA A 101 17.35 -15.28 -9.12
N SER A 102 17.56 -15.81 -10.33
CA SER A 102 18.53 -16.88 -10.59
C SER A 102 20.00 -16.46 -10.39
N GLN A 103 20.30 -15.17 -10.41
CA GLN A 103 21.64 -14.59 -10.31
C GLN A 103 21.97 -14.10 -8.89
N LEU A 104 21.06 -14.24 -7.93
CA LEU A 104 21.25 -13.74 -6.57
C LEU A 104 22.37 -14.51 -5.85
N PRO A 105 23.33 -13.81 -5.22
CA PRO A 105 24.26 -14.42 -4.29
C PRO A 105 23.52 -15.11 -3.13
N GLU A 106 24.14 -16.16 -2.57
CA GLU A 106 23.54 -17.00 -1.53
C GLU A 106 22.98 -16.20 -0.35
N LYS A 107 23.70 -15.15 0.08
CA LYS A 107 23.27 -14.22 1.15
C LYS A 107 21.86 -13.70 0.98
N TYR A 108 21.41 -13.49 -0.25
CA TYR A 108 20.10 -12.88 -0.55
C TYR A 108 19.03 -13.88 -0.99
N CYS A 109 19.37 -15.18 -1.08
CA CYS A 109 18.47 -16.23 -1.57
C CYS A 109 17.20 -16.38 -0.73
N TRP A 110 17.20 -15.94 0.53
CA TRP A 110 16.00 -15.95 1.37
C TRP A 110 14.85 -15.09 0.79
N MET A 111 15.17 -14.04 0.06
CA MET A 111 14.17 -13.17 -0.59
C MET A 111 13.38 -13.89 -1.69
N LYS A 112 13.95 -14.97 -2.30
CA LYS A 112 13.24 -15.78 -3.31
C LYS A 112 12.07 -16.59 -2.73
N ARG A 113 12.02 -16.75 -1.42
CA ARG A 113 10.89 -17.41 -0.72
C ARG A 113 9.69 -16.46 -0.57
N LEU A 114 9.86 -15.17 -0.81
CA LEU A 114 8.83 -14.15 -0.80
C LEU A 114 8.30 -13.94 -2.21
N VAL A 115 7.11 -13.38 -2.33
CA VAL A 115 6.65 -12.83 -3.62
C VAL A 115 7.49 -11.60 -3.91
N TYR A 116 8.24 -11.62 -4.99
CA TYR A 116 9.13 -10.54 -5.42
C TYR A 116 8.73 -10.00 -6.80
N LYS A 117 9.30 -8.87 -7.18
CA LYS A 117 9.22 -8.31 -8.53
C LYS A 117 10.63 -8.18 -9.12
N GLU A 118 10.76 -8.54 -10.39
CA GLU A 118 11.95 -8.23 -11.20
C GLU A 118 11.62 -7.04 -12.10
N LEU A 119 12.37 -5.96 -11.95
CA LEU A 119 12.20 -4.73 -12.72
C LEU A 119 13.47 -4.41 -13.50
N THR A 120 13.29 -3.94 -14.73
CA THR A 120 14.40 -3.53 -15.59
C THR A 120 14.38 -2.04 -15.92
N VAL A 121 13.23 -1.41 -15.76
CA VAL A 121 13.02 0.02 -16.02
C VAL A 121 12.09 0.61 -14.98
N ALA A 122 12.19 1.94 -14.75
CA ALA A 122 11.35 2.64 -13.78
C ALA A 122 9.85 2.60 -14.11
N ASN A 123 9.48 2.41 -15.39
CA ASN A 123 8.09 2.32 -15.83
C ASN A 123 7.31 1.18 -15.16
N ASP A 124 8.00 0.12 -14.75
CA ASP A 124 7.39 -1.03 -14.09
C ASP A 124 7.07 -0.76 -12.60
N SER A 125 7.55 0.35 -12.06
CA SER A 125 7.43 0.69 -10.64
C SER A 125 5.97 0.76 -10.15
N ARG A 126 5.03 1.23 -10.98
CA ARG A 126 3.61 1.32 -10.63
C ARG A 126 3.03 -0.05 -10.25
N SER A 127 3.28 -1.07 -11.06
CA SER A 127 2.79 -2.43 -10.76
C SER A 127 3.34 -2.96 -9.43
N ALA A 128 4.63 -2.72 -9.14
CA ALA A 128 5.22 -3.10 -7.86
C ALA A 128 4.58 -2.33 -6.70
N CYS A 129 4.34 -1.03 -6.86
CA CYS A 129 3.69 -0.19 -5.86
C CYS A 129 2.25 -0.67 -5.57
N ASN A 130 1.47 -1.04 -6.59
CA ASN A 130 0.12 -1.55 -6.41
C ASN A 130 0.08 -2.81 -5.53
N HIS A 131 1.06 -3.71 -5.67
CA HIS A 131 1.18 -4.87 -4.77
C HIS A 131 1.48 -4.46 -3.32
N ILE A 132 2.38 -3.50 -3.13
CA ILE A 132 2.75 -3.00 -1.80
C ILE A 132 1.55 -2.31 -1.14
N ILE A 133 0.90 -1.39 -1.86
CA ILE A 133 -0.27 -0.65 -1.38
C ILE A 133 -1.39 -1.63 -1.00
N CYS A 134 -1.68 -2.60 -1.87
CA CYS A 134 -2.70 -3.61 -1.62
C CYS A 134 -2.41 -4.38 -0.33
N LYS A 135 -1.17 -4.85 -0.14
CA LYS A 135 -0.79 -5.61 1.06
C LYS A 135 -0.89 -4.76 2.33
N VAL A 136 -0.31 -3.56 2.32
CA VAL A 136 -0.34 -2.66 3.48
C VAL A 136 -1.77 -2.28 3.84
N THR A 137 -2.59 -1.94 2.83
CA THR A 137 -3.99 -1.60 3.05
C THR A 137 -4.79 -2.78 3.60
N LEU A 138 -4.60 -3.98 3.06
CA LEU A 138 -5.27 -5.18 3.57
C LEU A 138 -4.87 -5.50 5.01
N ASP A 139 -3.61 -5.38 5.36
CA ASP A 139 -3.14 -5.61 6.73
C ASP A 139 -3.74 -4.60 7.72
N GLU A 140 -3.87 -3.33 7.31
CA GLU A 140 -4.56 -2.32 8.12
C GLU A 140 -6.04 -2.64 8.27
N LEU A 141 -6.72 -3.00 7.18
CA LEU A 141 -8.15 -3.32 7.20
C LEU A 141 -8.49 -4.59 7.98
N GLN A 142 -7.56 -5.55 8.09
CA GLN A 142 -7.75 -6.76 8.92
C GLN A 142 -7.91 -6.46 10.41
N LYS A 143 -7.47 -5.29 10.88
CA LYS A 143 -7.69 -4.85 12.27
C LYS A 143 -9.18 -4.59 12.57
N TYR A 144 -9.99 -4.38 11.53
CA TYR A 144 -11.42 -4.12 11.64
C TYR A 144 -12.20 -5.35 11.18
N LYS A 145 -13.24 -5.75 11.93
CA LYS A 145 -14.11 -6.89 11.59
C LYS A 145 -15.11 -6.52 10.49
N ILE A 146 -14.60 -6.19 9.32
CA ILE A 146 -15.43 -5.76 8.18
C ILE A 146 -16.06 -7.00 7.52
N LYS A 147 -17.36 -6.92 7.27
CA LYS A 147 -18.11 -7.93 6.52
C LYS A 147 -17.85 -7.77 5.01
N THR A 148 -18.16 -8.82 4.26
CA THR A 148 -18.13 -8.76 2.79
C THR A 148 -19.26 -7.86 2.26
N ILE A 149 -19.09 -7.37 1.03
CA ILE A 149 -20.10 -6.51 0.37
C ILE A 149 -21.48 -7.20 0.31
N ASN A 150 -21.51 -8.50 -0.01
CA ASN A 150 -22.72 -9.29 -0.06
C ASN A 150 -23.40 -9.47 1.31
N GLU A 151 -22.62 -9.58 2.38
CA GLU A 151 -23.17 -9.66 3.74
C GLU A 151 -23.82 -8.33 4.16
N TYR A 152 -23.18 -7.20 3.85
CA TYR A 152 -23.76 -5.89 4.08
C TYR A 152 -25.05 -5.68 3.28
N LEU A 153 -25.08 -6.06 2.01
CA LEU A 153 -26.28 -5.98 1.19
C LEU A 153 -27.45 -6.78 1.83
N LYS A 154 -27.20 -8.02 2.24
CA LYS A 154 -28.23 -8.86 2.89
C LYS A 154 -28.75 -8.26 4.19
N LEU A 155 -27.85 -7.70 5.02
CA LEU A 155 -28.22 -7.16 6.33
C LEU A 155 -29.02 -5.86 6.24
N TYR A 156 -28.73 -5.01 5.27
CA TYR A 156 -29.27 -3.65 5.21
C TYR A 156 -30.20 -3.37 4.03
N LYS A 157 -30.48 -4.34 3.16
CA LYS A 157 -31.32 -4.19 1.96
C LYS A 157 -32.68 -3.54 2.23
N ASN A 158 -33.28 -3.81 3.39
CA ASN A 158 -34.58 -3.28 3.77
C ASN A 158 -34.48 -2.11 4.74
N ASN A 159 -33.30 -1.61 5.04
CA ASN A 159 -33.14 -0.50 5.97
C ASN A 159 -33.22 0.83 5.21
N LYS A 160 -34.33 1.56 5.43
CA LYS A 160 -34.57 2.86 4.76
C LYS A 160 -33.47 3.89 4.99
N ALA A 161 -32.78 3.85 6.13
CA ALA A 161 -31.68 4.79 6.42
C ALA A 161 -30.48 4.61 5.49
N PHE A 162 -30.29 3.40 4.96
CA PHE A 162 -29.16 3.05 4.09
C PHE A 162 -29.60 2.66 2.66
N SER A 163 -30.85 2.97 2.26
CA SER A 163 -31.41 2.55 0.97
C SER A 163 -30.50 2.92 -0.20
N TYR A 164 -30.01 4.17 -0.25
CA TYR A 164 -29.12 4.62 -1.31
C TYR A 164 -27.81 3.81 -1.37
N LEU A 165 -27.17 3.55 -0.24
CA LEU A 165 -25.94 2.78 -0.18
C LEU A 165 -26.16 1.31 -0.55
N THR A 166 -27.28 0.72 -0.16
CA THR A 166 -27.60 -0.66 -0.53
C THR A 166 -27.97 -0.80 -2.02
N GLU A 167 -28.64 0.19 -2.62
CA GLU A 167 -28.87 0.26 -4.06
C GLU A 167 -27.55 0.41 -4.84
N LEU A 168 -26.63 1.22 -4.33
CA LEU A 168 -25.31 1.38 -4.90
C LEU A 168 -24.49 0.07 -4.85
N ILE A 169 -24.53 -0.64 -3.70
CA ILE A 169 -23.89 -1.95 -3.55
C ILE A 169 -24.52 -2.97 -4.51
N ASP A 170 -25.84 -3.01 -4.62
CA ASP A 170 -26.56 -3.90 -5.54
C ASP A 170 -26.17 -3.62 -7.01
N SER A 171 -26.03 -2.35 -7.36
CA SER A 171 -25.55 -1.94 -8.67
C SER A 171 -24.09 -2.34 -8.91
N TYR A 172 -23.23 -2.17 -7.91
CA TYR A 172 -21.84 -2.63 -7.97
C TYR A 172 -21.74 -4.12 -8.22
N CYS A 173 -22.52 -4.94 -7.52
CA CYS A 173 -22.54 -6.40 -7.68
C CYS A 173 -23.03 -6.87 -9.07
N LYS A 174 -23.68 -6.00 -9.84
CA LYS A 174 -24.17 -6.29 -11.20
C LYS A 174 -23.20 -5.88 -12.31
N ILE A 175 -22.15 -5.12 -11.97
CA ILE A 175 -21.12 -4.74 -12.93
C ILE A 175 -20.24 -5.96 -13.20
N SER A 176 -19.85 -6.17 -14.48
CA SER A 176 -18.88 -7.20 -14.86
C SER A 176 -17.58 -7.02 -14.09
N ASP A 177 -17.00 -8.13 -13.62
CA ASP A 177 -15.73 -8.15 -12.89
C ASP A 177 -14.56 -7.56 -13.69
N GLU A 178 -14.69 -7.49 -15.02
CA GLU A 178 -13.69 -6.89 -15.90
C GLU A 178 -13.81 -5.36 -15.99
N ASN A 179 -14.96 -4.79 -15.59
CA ASN A 179 -15.21 -3.35 -15.69
C ASN A 179 -14.81 -2.61 -14.41
N HIS A 180 -13.51 -2.66 -14.10
CA HIS A 180 -12.94 -2.04 -12.90
C HIS A 180 -13.22 -0.54 -12.80
N ASN A 181 -13.23 0.18 -13.93
CA ASN A 181 -13.49 1.61 -13.95
C ASN A 181 -14.91 1.95 -13.46
N ALA A 182 -15.92 1.21 -13.91
CA ALA A 182 -17.30 1.41 -13.45
C ALA A 182 -17.46 1.02 -11.98
N GLN A 183 -16.82 -0.08 -11.55
CA GLN A 183 -16.81 -0.52 -10.16
C GLN A 183 -16.24 0.57 -9.24
N ILE A 184 -15.06 1.12 -9.56
CA ILE A 184 -14.42 2.18 -8.77
C ILE A 184 -15.26 3.46 -8.77
N ALA A 185 -15.87 3.84 -9.90
CA ALA A 185 -16.70 5.04 -9.96
C ALA A 185 -17.91 4.95 -9.01
N LEU A 186 -18.58 3.79 -8.95
CA LEU A 186 -19.69 3.57 -8.01
C LEU A 186 -19.23 3.60 -6.55
N LEU A 187 -18.15 2.90 -6.23
CA LEU A 187 -17.64 2.89 -4.87
C LEU A 187 -17.17 4.28 -4.42
N TYR A 188 -16.59 5.06 -5.33
CA TYR A 188 -16.20 6.45 -5.05
C TYR A 188 -17.42 7.33 -4.75
N ALA A 189 -18.47 7.21 -5.54
CA ALA A 189 -19.72 7.91 -5.26
C ALA A 189 -20.29 7.56 -3.87
N GLY A 190 -20.23 6.29 -3.49
CA GLY A 190 -20.59 5.83 -2.15
C GLY A 190 -19.72 6.42 -1.05
N CYS A 191 -18.42 6.48 -1.24
CA CYS A 191 -17.49 7.09 -0.27
C CYS A 191 -17.79 8.59 -0.07
N LEU A 192 -18.05 9.33 -1.14
CA LEU A 192 -18.42 10.75 -1.07
C LEU A 192 -19.75 10.94 -0.35
N TYR A 193 -20.76 10.14 -0.67
CA TYR A 193 -22.06 10.18 -0.01
C TYR A 193 -21.96 9.91 1.50
N ILE A 194 -21.20 8.89 1.89
CA ILE A 194 -20.98 8.58 3.31
C ILE A 194 -20.31 9.76 4.02
N LYS A 195 -19.26 10.32 3.42
CA LYS A 195 -18.53 11.46 3.98
C LYS A 195 -19.44 12.66 4.19
N GLU A 196 -20.30 12.99 3.22
CA GLU A 196 -21.18 14.14 3.29
C GLU A 196 -22.34 13.94 4.26
N LYS A 197 -23.06 12.82 4.13
CA LYS A 197 -24.30 12.59 4.87
C LYS A 197 -24.09 12.25 6.33
N TYR A 198 -23.08 11.46 6.64
CA TYR A 198 -22.90 10.95 8.01
C TYR A 198 -21.91 11.79 8.82
N ASN A 199 -21.31 12.82 8.21
CA ASN A 199 -20.29 13.70 8.85
C ASN A 199 -19.34 12.88 9.73
N CYS A 200 -18.97 11.71 9.19
CA CYS A 200 -18.15 10.76 9.93
C CYS A 200 -16.78 11.39 10.12
N CYS A 201 -16.53 11.93 11.31
CA CYS A 201 -15.18 12.20 11.83
C CYS A 201 -14.52 10.83 12.03
N LEU A 202 -14.29 10.11 10.92
CA LEU A 202 -13.60 8.86 10.96
C LEU A 202 -12.13 9.20 11.14
N GLU A 203 -11.53 8.74 12.22
CA GLU A 203 -10.08 8.73 12.39
C GLU A 203 -9.44 7.70 11.44
N ILE A 204 -9.81 7.79 10.15
CA ILE A 204 -9.19 7.01 9.10
C ILE A 204 -7.85 7.66 8.78
N PRO A 205 -6.76 6.88 8.73
CA PRO A 205 -5.46 7.41 8.33
C PRO A 205 -5.55 8.17 7.00
N GLU A 206 -4.92 9.34 6.94
CA GLU A 206 -5.01 10.26 5.78
C GLU A 206 -4.67 9.56 4.45
N PHE A 207 -3.78 8.57 4.48
CA PHE A 207 -3.37 7.86 3.28
C PHE A 207 -4.53 7.11 2.60
N TYR A 208 -5.57 6.68 3.32
CA TYR A 208 -6.74 6.07 2.70
C TYR A 208 -7.49 7.07 1.83
N TYR A 209 -7.68 8.29 2.30
CA TYR A 209 -8.34 9.32 1.49
C TYR A 209 -7.50 9.73 0.29
N LYS A 210 -6.18 9.83 0.43
CA LYS A 210 -5.28 10.08 -0.69
C LYS A 210 -5.32 8.95 -1.72
N GLY A 211 -5.33 7.70 -1.24
CA GLY A 211 -5.47 6.52 -2.09
C GLY A 211 -6.78 6.50 -2.87
N ILE A 212 -7.91 6.75 -2.20
CA ILE A 212 -9.25 6.86 -2.83
C ILE A 212 -9.24 7.93 -3.92
N LYS A 213 -8.76 9.13 -3.60
CA LYS A 213 -8.69 10.23 -4.56
C LYS A 213 -7.81 9.88 -5.76
N ARG A 214 -6.65 9.29 -5.51
CA ARG A 214 -5.70 8.91 -6.56
C ARG A 214 -6.27 7.87 -7.51
N LEU A 215 -6.87 6.81 -6.99
CA LEU A 215 -7.52 5.77 -7.80
C LEU A 215 -8.64 6.34 -8.66
N PHE A 216 -9.45 7.25 -8.10
CA PHE A 216 -10.49 7.91 -8.87
C PHE A 216 -9.93 8.80 -9.98
N GLU A 217 -8.86 9.55 -9.72
CA GLU A 217 -8.19 10.37 -10.74
C GLU A 217 -7.63 9.50 -11.88
N GLU A 218 -7.05 8.35 -11.56
CA GLU A 218 -6.58 7.37 -12.56
C GLU A 218 -7.72 6.83 -13.42
N THR A 219 -8.86 6.49 -12.80
CA THR A 219 -10.09 6.09 -13.51
C THR A 219 -10.56 7.18 -14.47
N ARG A 220 -10.60 8.42 -13.99
CA ARG A 220 -11.03 9.59 -14.80
C ARG A 220 -10.09 9.85 -15.99
N LEU A 221 -8.80 9.57 -15.83
CA LEU A 221 -7.80 9.73 -16.89
C LEU A 221 -7.72 8.51 -17.82
N ASN A 222 -8.62 7.51 -17.65
CA ASN A 222 -8.62 6.25 -18.40
C ASN A 222 -7.29 5.48 -18.30
N LEU A 223 -6.59 5.60 -17.18
CA LEU A 223 -5.40 4.81 -16.92
C LEU A 223 -5.81 3.35 -16.62
N PRO A 224 -5.00 2.37 -16.99
CA PRO A 224 -5.29 0.97 -16.71
C PRO A 224 -5.43 0.75 -15.19
N ILE A 225 -6.55 0.17 -14.78
CA ILE A 225 -6.84 -0.19 -13.41
C ILE A 225 -6.96 -1.71 -13.34
N ASP A 226 -6.32 -2.31 -12.36
CA ASP A 226 -6.37 -3.76 -12.16
C ASP A 226 -7.31 -4.16 -11.00
N LEU A 227 -7.53 -5.47 -10.89
CA LEU A 227 -8.35 -6.05 -9.83
C LEU A 227 -7.89 -5.64 -8.42
N ARG A 228 -6.59 -5.45 -8.20
CA ARG A 228 -6.07 -5.09 -6.86
C ARG A 228 -6.51 -3.71 -6.44
N GLU A 229 -6.49 -2.75 -7.36
CA GLU A 229 -6.95 -1.39 -7.12
C GLU A 229 -8.44 -1.37 -6.80
N THR A 230 -9.23 -2.16 -7.52
CA THR A 230 -10.66 -2.33 -7.24
C THR A 230 -10.91 -2.94 -5.88
N LEU A 231 -10.17 -3.98 -5.49
CA LEU A 231 -10.29 -4.60 -4.17
C LEU A 231 -9.88 -3.66 -3.02
N ILE A 232 -8.84 -2.84 -3.20
CA ILE A 232 -8.48 -1.81 -2.23
C ILE A 232 -9.66 -0.85 -2.05
N PHE A 233 -10.23 -0.39 -3.15
CA PHE A 233 -11.33 0.56 -3.13
C PHE A 233 -12.59 -0.02 -2.47
N GLU A 234 -12.94 -1.25 -2.80
CA GLU A 234 -14.05 -1.98 -2.17
C GLU A 234 -13.88 -2.03 -0.65
N ARG A 235 -12.69 -2.39 -0.19
CA ARG A 235 -12.39 -2.48 1.25
C ARG A 235 -12.49 -1.13 1.94
N LEU A 236 -11.97 -0.08 1.33
CA LEU A 236 -12.09 1.28 1.86
C LEU A 236 -13.54 1.74 1.93
N PHE A 237 -14.33 1.47 0.90
CA PHE A 237 -15.76 1.74 0.92
C PHE A 237 -16.48 1.01 2.07
N LEU A 238 -16.19 -0.29 2.23
CA LEU A 238 -16.81 -1.10 3.30
C LEU A 238 -16.39 -0.63 4.68
N LEU A 239 -15.18 -0.14 4.86
CA LEU A 239 -14.72 0.47 6.10
C LEU A 239 -15.55 1.70 6.44
N LEU A 240 -15.73 2.62 5.46
CA LEU A 240 -16.55 3.81 5.62
C LEU A 240 -18.01 3.48 5.88
N PHE A 241 -18.56 2.51 5.16
CA PHE A 241 -19.93 2.06 5.35
C PHE A 241 -20.15 1.46 6.74
N ASN A 242 -19.23 0.61 7.20
CA ASN A 242 -19.29 0.05 8.55
C ASN A 242 -19.29 1.15 9.63
N ALA A 243 -18.45 2.15 9.46
CA ALA A 243 -18.41 3.29 10.37
C ALA A 243 -19.68 4.13 10.35
N ALA A 244 -20.28 4.34 9.19
CA ALA A 244 -21.58 5.03 9.05
C ALA A 244 -22.71 4.29 9.77
N ILE A 245 -22.69 2.94 9.78
CA ILE A 245 -23.70 2.11 10.44
C ILE A 245 -23.58 2.18 11.96
N PHE A 246 -22.36 2.05 12.46
CA PHE A 246 -22.11 1.84 13.89
C PHE A 246 -21.71 3.11 14.64
N GLY A 247 -21.51 4.22 13.94
CA GLY A 247 -21.07 5.49 14.54
C GLY A 247 -19.68 5.39 15.19
N TYR A 248 -18.83 4.47 14.74
CA TYR A 248 -17.51 4.26 15.32
C TYR A 248 -16.50 5.30 14.83
N THR A 249 -15.78 5.86 15.77
CA THR A 249 -14.37 6.18 15.59
C THR A 249 -13.64 4.85 15.36
N ILE A 250 -13.09 4.65 14.18
CA ILE A 250 -12.33 3.45 13.81
C ILE A 250 -10.92 3.55 14.37
#